data_3dac750414398914b6ef785b62e87516
#
_entry.id   3dac750414398914b6ef785b62e87516
#
_cell.length_a   1.000
_cell.length_b   1.000
_cell.length_c   1.000
_cell.angle_alpha   90.00
_cell.angle_beta   90.00
_cell.angle_gamma   90.00
#
_symmetry.space_group_name_H-M   'P 1'
#
loop_
_entity.id
_entity.type
_entity.pdbx_description
1 polymer ?
#
loop_
_entity_poly.entity_id
_entity_poly.type
_entity_poly.pdbx_seq_one_letter_code
_entity_poly.pdbx_strand_id
1 'polypeptide(L)'
;MIVFPLMVQAVPGILSRIVERKRESLARLAVTRDALEAKALKRSPLRDFRRALLTGRPAIVAEMKKASPSRGVLAETFDPASIARMYAAGGASALSVLTDAEFFHGSLADLEAARAAVSVPVLRKDFTIDELHVIEAAAHGADAILLIAAILDVAEMRRFRELAARYKMAALVEVHNEAELDAALESGAAIVGVNNRDLNTFEVSLDTSLRLASRIPDGVVKVSESGIHSRADVVRLAAAGYDAFLVGEHLMKSADPAAALRALRT
;
A
#
# COMPACT_ATOMS: atom_id res chain seq x y z
N MET A 1 37.66 -12.37 11.19
CA MET A 1 36.32 -12.56 10.65
C MET A 1 35.91 -11.20 10.09
N ILE A 2 36.07 -11.01 8.77
CA ILE A 2 35.82 -9.73 8.09
C ILE A 2 34.33 -9.66 7.85
N VAL A 3 33.65 -8.81 8.60
CA VAL A 3 32.23 -8.47 8.36
C VAL A 3 32.22 -7.56 7.15
N PHE A 4 31.81 -8.07 5.99
CA PHE A 4 31.49 -7.23 4.85
C PHE A 4 30.29 -6.36 5.22
N PRO A 5 30.36 -5.03 5.08
CA PRO A 5 29.17 -4.20 5.19
C PRO A 5 28.22 -4.60 4.05
N LEU A 6 26.99 -5.03 4.39
CA LEU A 6 25.91 -5.14 3.43
C LEU A 6 25.85 -3.84 2.64
N MET A 7 26.02 -3.94 1.31
CA MET A 7 25.84 -2.81 0.41
C MET A 7 24.39 -2.34 0.55
N VAL A 8 24.19 -1.27 1.28
CA VAL A 8 22.91 -0.54 1.28
C VAL A 8 22.69 -0.08 -0.16
N GLN A 9 21.72 -0.68 -0.84
CA GLN A 9 21.31 -0.19 -2.16
C GLN A 9 21.01 1.30 -2.02
N ALA A 10 21.52 2.10 -2.98
CA ALA A 10 21.28 3.54 -2.96
C ALA A 10 19.77 3.79 -3.07
N VAL A 11 19.16 4.23 -1.97
CA VAL A 11 17.75 4.58 -1.92
C VAL A 11 17.49 5.75 -2.87
N PRO A 12 16.47 5.70 -3.75
CA PRO A 12 16.15 6.81 -4.66
C PRO A 12 16.04 8.15 -3.92
N GLY A 13 16.52 9.23 -4.53
CA GLY A 13 16.66 10.54 -3.85
C GLY A 13 15.38 11.06 -3.18
N ILE A 14 14.20 10.81 -3.78
CA ILE A 14 12.92 11.17 -3.14
C ILE A 14 12.60 10.27 -1.93
N LEU A 15 12.85 8.95 -2.02
CA LEU A 15 12.63 8.03 -0.90
C LEU A 15 13.57 8.32 0.27
N SER A 16 14.84 8.64 0.01
CA SER A 16 15.79 9.03 1.07
C SER A 16 15.26 10.22 1.86
N ARG A 17 14.77 11.25 1.16
CA ARG A 17 14.16 12.43 1.80
C ARG A 17 12.93 12.07 2.62
N ILE A 18 12.05 11.21 2.09
CA ILE A 18 10.85 10.76 2.80
C ILE A 18 11.24 10.00 4.07
N VAL A 19 12.18 9.06 3.98
CA VAL A 19 12.66 8.28 5.13
C VAL A 19 13.27 9.18 6.20
N GLU A 20 14.08 10.18 5.82
CA GLU A 20 14.64 11.16 6.74
C GLU A 20 13.54 11.92 7.50
N ARG A 21 12.55 12.45 6.77
CA ARG A 21 11.39 13.14 7.36
C ARG A 21 10.56 12.22 8.27
N LYS A 22 10.38 10.96 7.89
CA LYS A 22 9.71 9.98 8.75
C LYS A 22 10.47 9.72 10.04
N ARG A 23 11.80 9.64 10.02
CA ARG A 23 12.63 9.53 11.22
C ARG A 23 12.49 10.75 12.14
N GLU A 24 12.50 11.96 11.55
CA GLU A 24 12.28 13.19 12.30
C GLU A 24 10.89 13.22 12.95
N SER A 25 9.86 12.78 12.24
CA SER A 25 8.48 12.74 12.75
C SER A 25 8.31 11.76 13.90
N LEU A 26 8.96 10.59 13.82
CA LEU A 26 8.99 9.62 14.92
C LEU A 26 9.56 10.20 16.21
N ALA A 27 10.65 10.96 16.12
CA ALA A 27 11.27 11.61 17.27
C ALA A 27 10.36 12.66 17.94
N ARG A 28 9.32 13.13 17.24
CA ARG A 28 8.35 14.14 17.73
C ARG A 28 7.01 13.55 18.12
N LEU A 29 6.84 12.22 18.03
CA LEU A 29 5.60 11.56 18.40
C LEU A 29 5.28 11.84 19.89
N ALA A 30 4.17 12.57 20.12
CA ALA A 30 3.70 12.91 21.47
C ALA A 30 2.96 11.75 22.16
N VAL A 31 2.59 10.71 21.38
CA VAL A 31 1.82 9.56 21.85
C VAL A 31 2.78 8.44 22.25
N THR A 32 2.61 7.90 23.46
CA THR A 32 3.45 6.80 23.95
C THR A 32 3.10 5.48 23.24
N ARG A 33 4.09 4.58 23.14
CA ARG A 33 3.90 3.22 22.60
C ARG A 33 2.74 2.50 23.32
N ASP A 34 2.69 2.54 24.63
CA ASP A 34 1.66 1.86 25.44
C ASP A 34 0.24 2.37 25.12
N ALA A 35 0.09 3.66 24.90
CA ALA A 35 -1.21 4.25 24.52
C ALA A 35 -1.65 3.78 23.11
N LEU A 36 -0.73 3.71 22.17
CA LEU A 36 -1.01 3.17 20.83
C LEU A 36 -1.36 1.68 20.89
N GLU A 37 -0.60 0.88 21.63
CA GLU A 37 -0.87 -0.56 21.80
C GLU A 37 -2.24 -0.79 22.45
N ALA A 38 -2.59 -0.05 23.48
CA ALA A 38 -3.89 -0.14 24.13
C ALA A 38 -5.06 0.20 23.16
N LYS A 39 -4.86 1.18 22.26
CA LYS A 39 -5.83 1.55 21.22
C LYS A 39 -5.90 0.45 20.13
N ALA A 40 -4.74 -0.07 19.69
CA ALA A 40 -4.64 -1.11 18.67
C ALA A 40 -5.34 -2.41 19.08
N LEU A 41 -5.23 -2.82 20.34
CA LEU A 41 -5.88 -4.02 20.88
C LEU A 41 -7.41 -3.90 20.94
N LYS A 42 -7.96 -2.68 20.95
CA LYS A 42 -9.41 -2.43 20.93
C LYS A 42 -9.98 -2.34 19.51
N ARG A 43 -9.16 -2.50 18.48
CA ARG A 43 -9.57 -2.38 17.08
C ARG A 43 -10.67 -3.39 16.72
N SER A 44 -11.80 -2.88 16.25
CA SER A 44 -12.97 -3.70 15.84
C SER A 44 -13.82 -2.89 14.88
N PRO A 45 -14.52 -3.54 13.91
CA PRO A 45 -14.38 -4.94 13.50
C PRO A 45 -13.05 -5.19 12.79
N LEU A 46 -12.54 -6.42 12.83
CA LEU A 46 -11.40 -6.85 12.03
C LEU A 46 -11.88 -7.22 10.62
N ARG A 47 -11.11 -6.81 9.59
CA ARG A 47 -11.40 -7.08 8.18
C ARG A 47 -10.21 -7.77 7.55
N ASP A 48 -10.47 -8.86 6.82
CA ASP A 48 -9.39 -9.65 6.20
C ASP A 48 -9.02 -9.08 4.83
N PHE A 49 -7.93 -8.30 4.80
CA PHE A 49 -7.42 -7.68 3.59
C PHE A 49 -6.97 -8.74 2.56
N ARG A 50 -6.23 -9.77 2.99
CA ARG A 50 -5.75 -10.84 2.09
C ARG A 50 -6.92 -11.57 1.44
N ARG A 51 -7.94 -11.93 2.19
CA ARG A 51 -9.13 -12.60 1.68
C ARG A 51 -9.87 -11.71 0.67
N ALA A 52 -9.96 -10.40 0.93
CA ALA A 52 -10.63 -9.47 0.02
C ALA A 52 -9.93 -9.40 -1.35
N LEU A 53 -8.61 -9.55 -1.41
CA LEU A 53 -7.84 -9.59 -2.67
C LEU A 53 -8.06 -10.89 -3.46
N LEU A 54 -8.47 -11.96 -2.83
CA LEU A 54 -8.71 -13.27 -3.46
C LEU A 54 -10.17 -13.50 -3.82
N THR A 55 -11.09 -12.64 -3.33
CA THR A 55 -12.53 -12.77 -3.54
C THR A 55 -13.01 -11.77 -4.59
N GLY A 56 -13.84 -12.24 -5.55
CA GLY A 56 -14.47 -11.33 -6.54
C GLY A 56 -13.47 -10.76 -7.56
N ARG A 57 -12.70 -11.62 -8.20
CA ARG A 57 -11.69 -11.24 -9.22
C ARG A 57 -12.33 -10.62 -10.47
N PRO A 58 -11.69 -9.59 -11.07
CA PRO A 58 -10.46 -8.94 -10.61
C PRO A 58 -10.70 -8.09 -9.36
N ALA A 59 -9.84 -8.24 -8.34
CA ALA A 59 -9.92 -7.46 -7.12
C ALA A 59 -9.27 -6.07 -7.33
N ILE A 60 -10.00 -5.00 -7.02
CA ILE A 60 -9.45 -3.63 -7.12
C ILE A 60 -9.23 -3.07 -5.71
N VAL A 61 -8.00 -2.68 -5.42
CA VAL A 61 -7.64 -1.85 -4.28
C VAL A 61 -7.72 -0.40 -4.75
N ALA A 62 -8.79 0.30 -4.36
CA ALA A 62 -9.04 1.66 -4.80
C ALA A 62 -8.29 2.65 -3.90
N GLU A 63 -7.31 3.36 -4.48
CA GLU A 63 -6.48 4.30 -3.74
C GLU A 63 -7.07 5.69 -3.76
N MET A 64 -7.19 6.30 -2.57
CA MET A 64 -7.51 7.71 -2.40
C MET A 64 -6.25 8.48 -2.03
N LYS A 65 -5.98 9.53 -2.81
CA LYS A 65 -4.75 10.32 -2.75
C LYS A 65 -5.03 11.78 -3.07
N LYS A 66 -4.74 12.66 -2.11
CA LYS A 66 -4.97 14.11 -2.27
C LYS A 66 -3.91 14.78 -3.13
N ALA A 67 -2.65 14.36 -2.95
CA ALA A 67 -1.51 14.89 -3.70
C ALA A 67 -0.45 13.80 -3.93
N SER A 68 0.53 14.07 -4.80
CA SER A 68 1.72 13.25 -4.95
C SER A 68 2.93 14.08 -5.38
N PRO A 69 4.18 13.66 -5.06
CA PRO A 69 5.40 14.38 -5.47
C PRO A 69 5.52 14.57 -6.98
N SER A 70 5.02 13.61 -7.78
CA SER A 70 5.13 13.64 -9.25
C SER A 70 4.03 14.41 -9.96
N ARG A 71 2.88 14.69 -9.30
CA ARG A 71 1.68 15.28 -9.94
C ARG A 71 1.11 16.48 -9.19
N GLY A 72 1.65 16.82 -8.01
CA GLY A 72 1.08 17.86 -7.16
C GLY A 72 -0.30 17.47 -6.59
N VAL A 73 -1.16 18.47 -6.38
CA VAL A 73 -2.52 18.27 -5.87
C VAL A 73 -3.40 17.65 -6.95
N LEU A 74 -4.07 16.54 -6.61
CA LEU A 74 -4.97 15.77 -7.48
C LEU A 74 -6.46 16.09 -7.22
N ALA A 75 -6.78 16.48 -6.00
CA ALA A 75 -8.14 16.82 -5.58
C ALA A 75 -8.12 18.09 -4.72
N GLU A 76 -8.79 19.15 -5.16
CA GLU A 76 -8.97 20.40 -4.39
C GLU A 76 -9.92 20.17 -3.22
N THR A 77 -10.98 19.41 -3.46
CA THR A 77 -11.92 18.95 -2.42
C THR A 77 -11.67 17.47 -2.17
N PHE A 78 -11.35 17.12 -0.93
CA PHE A 78 -11.04 15.76 -0.54
C PHE A 78 -11.86 15.37 0.71
N ASP A 79 -12.92 14.60 0.50
CA ASP A 79 -13.73 13.99 1.56
C ASP A 79 -13.52 12.46 1.54
N PRO A 80 -12.68 11.93 2.44
CA PRO A 80 -12.36 10.50 2.46
C PRO A 80 -13.57 9.60 2.65
N ALA A 81 -14.55 10.03 3.45
CA ALA A 81 -15.76 9.24 3.70
C ALA A 81 -16.64 9.14 2.45
N SER A 82 -16.80 10.24 1.70
CA SER A 82 -17.56 10.27 0.46
C SER A 82 -16.86 9.43 -0.62
N ILE A 83 -15.54 9.61 -0.81
CA ILE A 83 -14.74 8.85 -1.78
C ILE A 83 -14.81 7.35 -1.44
N ALA A 84 -14.69 6.97 -0.17
CA ALA A 84 -14.78 5.58 0.28
C ALA A 84 -16.14 4.95 -0.11
N ARG A 85 -17.25 5.67 0.11
CA ARG A 85 -18.58 5.20 -0.28
C ARG A 85 -18.72 5.02 -1.79
N MET A 86 -18.21 5.96 -2.59
CA MET A 86 -18.21 5.85 -4.05
C MET A 86 -17.39 4.65 -4.53
N TYR A 87 -16.21 4.42 -3.96
CA TYR A 87 -15.37 3.27 -4.30
C TYR A 87 -16.03 1.94 -3.92
N ALA A 88 -16.63 1.86 -2.71
CA ALA A 88 -17.37 0.67 -2.28
C ALA A 88 -18.58 0.40 -3.19
N ALA A 89 -19.34 1.43 -3.56
CA ALA A 89 -20.47 1.31 -4.51
C ALA A 89 -20.02 0.92 -5.93
N GLY A 90 -18.80 1.30 -6.33
CA GLY A 90 -18.16 0.86 -7.56
C GLY A 90 -17.64 -0.58 -7.50
N GLY A 91 -17.63 -1.22 -6.33
CA GLY A 91 -17.19 -2.60 -6.14
C GLY A 91 -15.70 -2.73 -5.79
N ALA A 92 -15.09 -1.74 -5.13
CA ALA A 92 -13.75 -1.89 -4.57
C ALA A 92 -13.68 -3.09 -3.63
N SER A 93 -12.64 -3.91 -3.77
CA SER A 93 -12.38 -5.05 -2.87
C SER A 93 -11.72 -4.59 -1.57
N ALA A 94 -10.92 -3.54 -1.65
CA ALA A 94 -10.26 -2.88 -0.53
C ALA A 94 -10.02 -1.40 -0.87
N LEU A 95 -9.72 -0.60 0.15
CA LEU A 95 -9.26 0.77 -0.02
C LEU A 95 -7.77 0.88 0.30
N SER A 96 -7.07 1.82 -0.34
CA SER A 96 -5.73 2.27 0.00
C SER A 96 -5.80 3.75 0.33
N VAL A 97 -5.39 4.14 1.54
CA VAL A 97 -5.48 5.53 2.01
C VAL A 97 -4.08 6.06 2.29
N LEU A 98 -3.67 7.09 1.55
CA LEU A 98 -2.43 7.80 1.82
C LEU A 98 -2.55 8.55 3.15
N THR A 99 -1.59 8.31 4.07
CA THR A 99 -1.57 8.98 5.38
C THR A 99 -0.34 9.85 5.60
N ASP A 100 0.61 9.87 4.64
CA ASP A 100 1.75 10.78 4.69
C ASP A 100 1.31 12.23 4.49
N ALA A 101 1.64 13.10 5.47
CA ALA A 101 1.19 14.48 5.48
C ALA A 101 2.04 15.40 4.58
N GLU A 102 3.37 15.20 4.57
CA GLU A 102 4.29 16.13 3.91
C GLU A 102 4.28 15.97 2.40
N PHE A 103 4.33 14.74 1.90
CA PHE A 103 4.49 14.46 0.46
C PHE A 103 3.18 14.12 -0.25
N PHE A 104 2.17 13.65 0.48
CA PHE A 104 0.90 13.22 -0.10
C PHE A 104 -0.31 13.97 0.44
N HIS A 105 -0.12 14.89 1.39
CA HIS A 105 -1.16 15.68 2.06
C HIS A 105 -2.27 14.82 2.69
N GLY A 106 -1.92 13.59 3.09
CA GLY A 106 -2.82 12.65 3.75
C GLY A 106 -2.78 12.78 5.28
N SER A 107 -3.62 12.01 5.96
CA SER A 107 -3.64 11.95 7.41
C SER A 107 -4.20 10.64 7.94
N LEU A 108 -3.92 10.32 9.22
CA LEU A 108 -4.55 9.21 9.92
C LEU A 108 -6.07 9.43 10.10
N ALA A 109 -6.52 10.69 10.19
CA ALA A 109 -7.93 11.03 10.23
C ALA A 109 -8.65 10.65 8.92
N ASP A 110 -7.97 10.78 7.77
CA ASP A 110 -8.52 10.33 6.47
C ASP A 110 -8.72 8.82 6.43
N LEU A 111 -7.76 8.06 6.99
CA LEU A 111 -7.87 6.61 7.13
C LEU A 111 -9.07 6.22 8.01
N GLU A 112 -9.20 6.86 9.19
CA GLU A 112 -10.31 6.61 10.12
C GLU A 112 -11.67 6.94 9.48
N ALA A 113 -11.77 8.09 8.80
CA ALA A 113 -12.99 8.54 8.12
C ALA A 113 -13.39 7.59 6.98
N ALA A 114 -12.43 7.19 6.13
CA ALA A 114 -12.66 6.23 5.06
C ALA A 114 -13.11 4.88 5.60
N ARG A 115 -12.43 4.38 6.64
CA ARG A 115 -12.75 3.09 7.27
C ARG A 115 -14.14 3.07 7.92
N ALA A 116 -14.53 4.15 8.57
CA ALA A 116 -15.82 4.29 9.21
C ALA A 116 -17.00 4.30 8.20
N ALA A 117 -16.72 4.77 6.97
CA ALA A 117 -17.74 4.93 5.94
C ALA A 117 -18.10 3.64 5.18
N VAL A 118 -17.29 2.57 5.26
CA VAL A 118 -17.45 1.34 4.46
C VAL A 118 -17.13 0.09 5.28
N SER A 119 -17.43 -1.10 4.72
CA SER A 119 -17.12 -2.41 5.33
C SER A 119 -15.91 -3.12 4.70
N VAL A 120 -15.41 -2.66 3.55
CA VAL A 120 -14.23 -3.23 2.92
C VAL A 120 -12.97 -2.91 3.72
N PRO A 121 -11.92 -3.78 3.69
CA PRO A 121 -10.68 -3.55 4.42
C PRO A 121 -9.91 -2.35 3.88
N VAL A 122 -9.10 -1.72 4.75
CA VAL A 122 -8.36 -0.50 4.44
C VAL A 122 -6.86 -0.70 4.67
N LEU A 123 -6.07 -0.45 3.63
CA LEU A 123 -4.62 -0.37 3.66
C LEU A 123 -4.19 1.04 4.07
N ARG A 124 -3.35 1.15 5.10
CA ARG A 124 -2.56 2.37 5.34
C ARG A 124 -1.43 2.42 4.32
N LYS A 125 -1.52 3.31 3.35
CA LYS A 125 -0.48 3.57 2.34
C LYS A 125 0.43 4.67 2.89
N ASP A 126 1.55 4.27 3.49
CA ASP A 126 2.52 5.16 4.15
C ASP A 126 3.91 4.48 4.17
N PHE A 127 4.95 5.22 4.54
CA PHE A 127 6.31 4.74 4.63
C PHE A 127 6.57 4.17 6.03
N THR A 128 6.39 2.87 6.18
CA THR A 128 6.62 2.16 7.45
C THR A 128 8.10 1.87 7.61
N ILE A 129 8.76 2.54 8.57
CA ILE A 129 10.20 2.39 8.84
C ILE A 129 10.51 2.08 10.30
N ASP A 130 9.48 1.92 11.14
CA ASP A 130 9.62 1.64 12.57
C ASP A 130 8.40 0.84 13.07
N GLU A 131 8.58 0.10 14.16
CA GLU A 131 7.49 -0.64 14.82
C GLU A 131 6.34 0.26 15.27
N LEU A 132 6.65 1.51 15.69
CA LEU A 132 5.62 2.46 16.09
C LEU A 132 4.67 2.80 14.94
N HIS A 133 5.15 2.86 13.68
CA HIS A 133 4.27 3.05 12.53
C HIS A 133 3.31 1.88 12.33
N VAL A 134 3.76 0.63 12.63
CA VAL A 134 2.89 -0.55 12.59
C VAL A 134 1.82 -0.50 13.67
N ILE A 135 2.21 -0.16 14.91
CA ILE A 135 1.30 -0.06 16.04
C ILE A 135 0.30 1.08 15.82
N GLU A 136 0.79 2.23 15.34
CA GLU A 136 -0.03 3.39 15.00
C GLU A 136 -1.07 3.05 13.91
N ALA A 137 -0.67 2.31 12.86
CA ALA A 137 -1.60 1.84 11.84
C ALA A 137 -2.75 1.02 12.45
N ALA A 138 -2.42 0.07 13.32
CA ALA A 138 -3.40 -0.73 14.04
C ALA A 138 -4.29 0.14 14.95
N ALA A 139 -3.70 1.08 15.70
CA ALA A 139 -4.42 1.99 16.58
C ALA A 139 -5.44 2.87 15.84
N HIS A 140 -5.13 3.24 14.59
CA HIS A 140 -6.03 4.02 13.72
C HIS A 140 -6.91 3.15 12.81
N GLY A 141 -6.90 1.83 13.02
CA GLY A 141 -7.87 0.93 12.42
C GLY A 141 -7.47 0.35 11.06
N ALA A 142 -6.23 0.51 10.60
CA ALA A 142 -5.79 -0.12 9.36
C ALA A 142 -5.98 -1.64 9.40
N ASP A 143 -6.39 -2.24 8.28
CA ASP A 143 -6.51 -3.69 8.11
C ASP A 143 -5.30 -4.27 7.39
N ALA A 144 -4.48 -3.39 6.77
CA ALA A 144 -3.19 -3.72 6.19
C ALA A 144 -2.23 -2.53 6.27
N ILE A 145 -0.92 -2.83 6.19
CA ILE A 145 0.16 -1.84 6.08
C ILE A 145 0.96 -2.07 4.81
N LEU A 146 1.66 -1.01 4.37
CA LEU A 146 2.64 -1.06 3.30
C LEU A 146 4.05 -1.23 3.88
N LEU A 147 4.82 -2.15 3.30
CA LEU A 147 6.25 -2.29 3.50
C LEU A 147 6.94 -2.16 2.14
N ILE A 148 7.96 -1.31 2.03
CA ILE A 148 8.63 -1.03 0.76
C ILE A 148 10.02 -1.65 0.79
N ALA A 149 10.28 -2.65 -0.05
CA ALA A 149 11.55 -3.38 -0.07
C ALA A 149 12.75 -2.50 -0.44
N ALA A 150 12.53 -1.39 -1.15
CA ALA A 150 13.59 -0.42 -1.48
C ALA A 150 14.14 0.35 -0.26
N ILE A 151 13.45 0.35 0.89
CA ILE A 151 13.85 1.10 2.10
C ILE A 151 13.96 0.23 3.35
N LEU A 152 13.65 -1.06 3.27
CA LEU A 152 13.69 -2.01 4.38
C LEU A 152 14.55 -3.22 4.01
N ASP A 153 15.33 -3.69 4.95
CA ASP A 153 16.02 -4.98 4.79
C ASP A 153 15.08 -6.17 5.08
N VAL A 154 15.56 -7.38 4.80
CA VAL A 154 14.81 -8.64 5.01
C VAL A 154 14.37 -8.82 6.45
N ALA A 155 15.24 -8.47 7.41
CA ALA A 155 14.95 -8.64 8.84
C ALA A 155 13.90 -7.63 9.32
N GLU A 156 13.96 -6.38 8.84
CA GLU A 156 12.97 -5.35 9.11
C GLU A 156 11.61 -5.70 8.53
N MET A 157 11.56 -6.10 7.24
CA MET A 157 10.31 -6.55 6.60
C MET A 157 9.68 -7.72 7.35
N ARG A 158 10.48 -8.72 7.74
CA ARG A 158 10.01 -9.87 8.55
C ARG A 158 9.44 -9.40 9.88
N ARG A 159 10.18 -8.60 10.62
CA ARG A 159 9.79 -8.09 11.95
C ARG A 159 8.48 -7.29 11.88
N PHE A 160 8.35 -6.39 10.90
CA PHE A 160 7.15 -5.55 10.76
C PHE A 160 5.93 -6.35 10.31
N ARG A 161 6.12 -7.35 9.44
CA ARG A 161 5.05 -8.27 9.04
C ARG A 161 4.55 -9.09 10.24
N GLU A 162 5.47 -9.64 11.05
CA GLU A 162 5.10 -10.41 12.23
C GLU A 162 4.40 -9.53 13.27
N LEU A 163 4.86 -8.30 13.47
CA LEU A 163 4.21 -7.34 14.35
C LEU A 163 2.80 -6.98 13.83
N ALA A 164 2.63 -6.73 12.53
CA ALA A 164 1.33 -6.48 11.92
C ALA A 164 0.37 -7.67 12.12
N ALA A 165 0.87 -8.89 11.97
CA ALA A 165 0.07 -10.10 12.19
C ALA A 165 -0.43 -10.25 13.64
N ARG A 166 0.33 -9.79 14.65
CA ARG A 166 -0.13 -9.75 16.05
C ARG A 166 -1.37 -8.89 16.21
N TYR A 167 -1.45 -7.79 15.46
CA TYR A 167 -2.63 -6.91 15.41
C TYR A 167 -3.65 -7.33 14.34
N LYS A 168 -3.54 -8.55 13.76
CA LYS A 168 -4.45 -9.06 12.72
C LYS A 168 -4.52 -8.13 11.49
N MET A 169 -3.41 -7.50 11.14
CA MET A 169 -3.23 -6.75 9.90
C MET A 169 -2.45 -7.57 8.90
N ALA A 170 -2.77 -7.43 7.61
CA ALA A 170 -1.93 -7.89 6.52
C ALA A 170 -0.76 -6.91 6.27
N ALA A 171 0.29 -7.40 5.59
CA ALA A 171 1.34 -6.54 5.05
C ALA A 171 1.42 -6.75 3.54
N LEU A 172 1.29 -5.66 2.78
CA LEU A 172 1.57 -5.57 1.36
C LEU A 172 3.05 -5.17 1.23
N VAL A 173 3.87 -6.07 0.66
CA VAL A 173 5.30 -5.78 0.44
C VAL A 173 5.49 -5.31 -0.99
N GLU A 174 5.81 -4.02 -1.15
CA GLU A 174 6.00 -3.36 -2.45
C GLU A 174 7.42 -3.59 -2.96
N VAL A 175 7.54 -3.98 -4.25
CA VAL A 175 8.80 -4.26 -4.93
C VAL A 175 8.81 -3.62 -6.33
N HIS A 176 10.01 -3.28 -6.85
CA HIS A 176 10.20 -2.62 -8.15
C HIS A 176 11.09 -3.43 -9.11
N ASN A 177 11.83 -4.40 -8.60
CA ASN A 177 12.80 -5.20 -9.36
C ASN A 177 12.97 -6.59 -8.74
N GLU A 178 13.79 -7.42 -9.39
CA GLU A 178 14.05 -8.79 -9.00
C GLU A 178 14.72 -8.91 -7.64
N ALA A 179 15.69 -8.07 -7.34
CA ALA A 179 16.42 -8.12 -6.07
C ALA A 179 15.51 -7.79 -4.88
N GLU A 180 14.63 -6.79 -5.05
CA GLU A 180 13.61 -6.44 -4.06
C GLU A 180 12.57 -7.56 -3.89
N LEU A 181 12.17 -8.20 -5.01
CA LEU A 181 11.27 -9.36 -4.95
C LEU A 181 11.90 -10.52 -4.18
N ASP A 182 13.16 -10.85 -4.45
CA ASP A 182 13.86 -11.93 -3.75
C ASP A 182 13.93 -11.63 -2.23
N ALA A 183 14.27 -10.39 -1.84
CA ALA A 183 14.27 -9.95 -0.45
C ALA A 183 12.86 -10.01 0.20
N ALA A 184 11.82 -9.61 -0.53
CA ALA A 184 10.43 -9.69 -0.05
C ALA A 184 10.02 -11.14 0.20
N LEU A 185 10.32 -12.06 -0.72
CA LEU A 185 10.03 -13.48 -0.57
C LEU A 185 10.84 -14.12 0.59
N GLU A 186 12.12 -13.77 0.73
CA GLU A 186 12.95 -14.23 1.85
C GLU A 186 12.41 -13.71 3.19
N SER A 187 11.86 -12.51 3.24
CA SER A 187 11.18 -12.00 4.44
C SER A 187 9.93 -12.80 4.81
N GLY A 188 9.41 -13.65 3.89
CA GLY A 188 8.18 -14.43 4.02
C GLY A 188 6.91 -13.64 3.65
N ALA A 189 6.98 -12.71 2.69
CA ALA A 189 5.82 -11.95 2.22
C ALA A 189 4.71 -12.87 1.70
N ALA A 190 3.49 -12.69 2.22
CA ALA A 190 2.30 -13.41 1.75
C ALA A 190 1.48 -12.61 0.72
N ILE A 191 1.76 -11.33 0.57
CA ILE A 191 1.20 -10.42 -0.42
C ILE A 191 2.35 -9.57 -0.97
N VAL A 192 2.59 -9.63 -2.26
CA VAL A 192 3.61 -8.84 -2.96
C VAL A 192 2.93 -7.87 -3.90
N GLY A 193 3.28 -6.59 -3.79
CA GLY A 193 2.87 -5.53 -4.70
C GLY A 193 4.00 -5.19 -5.65
N VAL A 194 3.79 -5.38 -6.95
CA VAL A 194 4.76 -4.93 -7.97
C VAL A 194 4.37 -3.54 -8.41
N ASN A 195 5.19 -2.57 -8.06
CA ASN A 195 4.98 -1.18 -8.45
C ASN A 195 5.62 -0.92 -9.82
N ASN A 196 4.77 -0.60 -10.81
CA ASN A 196 5.17 -0.31 -12.18
C ASN A 196 5.83 1.08 -12.35
N ARG A 197 5.86 1.90 -11.29
CA ARG A 197 6.51 3.21 -11.31
C ARG A 197 7.96 3.08 -10.85
N ASP A 198 8.89 3.46 -11.70
CA ASP A 198 10.28 3.66 -11.31
C ASP A 198 10.37 4.85 -10.34
N LEU A 199 11.00 4.65 -9.19
CA LEU A 199 11.06 5.67 -8.13
C LEU A 199 12.15 6.73 -8.37
N ASN A 200 13.04 6.52 -9.36
CA ASN A 200 14.07 7.48 -9.75
C ASN A 200 13.59 8.38 -10.89
N THR A 201 12.98 7.78 -11.93
CA THR A 201 12.58 8.49 -13.16
C THR A 201 11.10 8.89 -13.15
N PHE A 202 10.28 8.29 -12.27
CA PHE A 202 8.81 8.36 -12.25
C PHE A 202 8.13 7.80 -13.50
N GLU A 203 8.89 7.17 -14.40
CA GLU A 203 8.32 6.45 -15.53
C GLU A 203 7.49 5.27 -15.07
N VAL A 204 6.44 4.96 -15.83
CA VAL A 204 5.51 3.88 -15.50
C VAL A 204 5.43 2.91 -16.67
N SER A 205 5.75 1.62 -16.42
CA SER A 205 5.63 0.55 -17.40
C SER A 205 5.04 -0.71 -16.80
N LEU A 206 3.93 -1.20 -17.35
CA LEU A 206 3.33 -2.48 -16.96
C LEU A 206 4.25 -3.67 -17.21
N ASP A 207 5.30 -3.50 -18.01
CA ASP A 207 6.29 -4.55 -18.28
C ASP A 207 7.06 -4.96 -17.02
N THR A 208 7.16 -4.08 -16.00
CA THR A 208 7.70 -4.45 -14.68
C THR A 208 6.87 -5.56 -14.04
N SER A 209 5.55 -5.40 -13.98
CA SER A 209 4.64 -6.44 -13.48
C SER A 209 4.72 -7.71 -14.32
N LEU A 210 4.72 -7.61 -15.65
CA LEU A 210 4.77 -8.77 -16.52
C LEU A 210 6.06 -9.58 -16.36
N ARG A 211 7.19 -8.89 -16.22
CA ARG A 211 8.51 -9.50 -16.04
C ARG A 211 8.64 -10.23 -14.70
N LEU A 212 8.09 -9.66 -13.62
CA LEU A 212 8.19 -10.23 -12.28
C LEU A 212 7.13 -11.30 -11.99
N ALA A 213 6.02 -11.34 -12.74
CA ALA A 213 4.87 -12.22 -12.47
C ALA A 213 5.24 -13.70 -12.28
N SER A 214 6.09 -14.25 -13.16
CA SER A 214 6.50 -15.66 -13.14
C SER A 214 7.46 -16.02 -12.00
N ARG A 215 8.09 -15.02 -11.38
CA ARG A 215 9.02 -15.21 -10.25
C ARG A 215 8.31 -15.24 -8.90
N ILE A 216 7.08 -14.74 -8.83
CA ILE A 216 6.30 -14.77 -7.58
C ILE A 216 5.66 -16.15 -7.45
N PRO A 217 5.98 -16.93 -6.39
CA PRO A 217 5.51 -18.30 -6.25
C PRO A 217 4.00 -18.38 -6.01
N ASP A 218 3.43 -19.56 -6.29
CA ASP A 218 2.06 -19.86 -5.96
C ASP A 218 1.80 -19.74 -4.45
N GLY A 219 0.60 -19.28 -4.07
CA GLY A 219 0.22 -19.04 -2.68
C GLY A 219 0.57 -17.64 -2.15
N VAL A 220 1.47 -16.91 -2.82
CA VAL A 220 1.69 -15.47 -2.59
C VAL A 220 0.68 -14.68 -3.43
N VAL A 221 -0.06 -13.78 -2.80
CA VAL A 221 -1.02 -12.91 -3.51
C VAL A 221 -0.25 -11.86 -4.30
N LYS A 222 -0.54 -11.75 -5.60
CA LYS A 222 0.12 -10.84 -6.53
C LYS A 222 -0.73 -9.60 -6.75
N VAL A 223 -0.19 -8.43 -6.40
CA VAL A 223 -0.83 -7.12 -6.64
C VAL A 223 -0.01 -6.35 -7.64
N SER A 224 -0.63 -5.79 -8.70
CA SER A 224 0.04 -4.85 -9.61
C SER A 224 -0.37 -3.43 -9.24
N GLU A 225 0.60 -2.52 -9.15
CA GLU A 225 0.40 -1.13 -8.73
C GLU A 225 0.92 -0.16 -9.77
N SER A 226 0.26 0.98 -9.92
CA SER A 226 0.56 2.05 -10.88
C SER A 226 0.35 1.68 -12.37
N GLY A 227 -0.02 2.66 -13.18
CA GLY A 227 -0.12 2.52 -14.63
C GLY A 227 -1.34 1.79 -15.16
N ILE A 228 -2.32 1.47 -14.31
CA ILE A 228 -3.53 0.75 -14.70
C ILE A 228 -4.63 1.76 -14.97
N HIS A 229 -5.06 1.86 -16.25
CA HIS A 229 -6.00 2.88 -16.71
C HIS A 229 -7.22 2.29 -17.41
N SER A 230 -7.18 1.02 -17.80
CA SER A 230 -8.21 0.39 -18.62
C SER A 230 -8.48 -1.05 -18.21
N ARG A 231 -9.64 -1.57 -18.65
CA ARG A 231 -9.97 -2.99 -18.55
C ARG A 231 -8.94 -3.86 -19.26
N ALA A 232 -8.39 -3.39 -20.38
CA ALA A 232 -7.36 -4.12 -21.13
C ALA A 232 -6.09 -4.33 -20.31
N ASP A 233 -5.67 -3.32 -19.52
CA ASP A 233 -4.52 -3.45 -18.61
C ASP A 233 -4.80 -4.51 -17.54
N VAL A 234 -5.99 -4.48 -16.93
CA VAL A 234 -6.41 -5.47 -15.93
C VAL A 234 -6.41 -6.88 -16.51
N VAL A 235 -6.97 -7.07 -17.71
CA VAL A 235 -7.00 -8.38 -18.38
C VAL A 235 -5.58 -8.87 -18.69
N ARG A 236 -4.71 -8.01 -19.23
CA ARG A 236 -3.31 -8.33 -19.53
C ARG A 236 -2.55 -8.79 -18.29
N LEU A 237 -2.70 -8.07 -17.17
CA LEU A 237 -2.03 -8.38 -15.91
C LEU A 237 -2.64 -9.62 -15.23
N ALA A 238 -3.97 -9.79 -15.29
CA ALA A 238 -4.64 -10.99 -14.77
C ALA A 238 -4.20 -12.25 -15.53
N ALA A 239 -4.02 -12.16 -16.85
CA ALA A 239 -3.48 -13.26 -17.67
C ALA A 239 -2.03 -13.62 -17.27
N ALA A 240 -1.25 -12.66 -16.74
CA ALA A 240 0.08 -12.91 -16.19
C ALA A 240 0.04 -13.47 -14.74
N GLY A 241 -1.14 -13.65 -14.16
CA GLY A 241 -1.34 -14.26 -12.83
C GLY A 241 -1.51 -13.29 -11.66
N TYR A 242 -1.75 -12.00 -11.92
CA TYR A 242 -2.07 -11.04 -10.86
C TYR A 242 -3.48 -11.25 -10.32
N ASP A 243 -3.61 -11.24 -8.98
CA ASP A 243 -4.88 -11.43 -8.26
C ASP A 243 -5.63 -10.12 -8.06
N ALA A 244 -4.87 -9.02 -7.84
CA ALA A 244 -5.43 -7.72 -7.50
C ALA A 244 -4.65 -6.57 -8.13
N PHE A 245 -5.31 -5.40 -8.18
CA PHE A 245 -4.83 -4.21 -8.89
C PHE A 245 -5.03 -2.98 -8.00
N LEU A 246 -3.93 -2.28 -7.65
CA LEU A 246 -4.00 -1.03 -6.90
C LEU A 246 -4.07 0.13 -7.89
N VAL A 247 -5.20 0.85 -7.85
CA VAL A 247 -5.54 1.91 -8.80
C VAL A 247 -5.89 3.19 -8.05
N GLY A 248 -5.15 4.26 -8.31
CA GLY A 248 -5.36 5.57 -7.67
C GLY A 248 -5.63 6.67 -8.68
N GLU A 249 -4.61 7.08 -9.45
CA GLU A 249 -4.67 8.26 -10.32
C GLU A 249 -5.87 8.25 -11.29
N HIS A 250 -6.14 7.10 -11.89
CA HIS A 250 -7.28 6.94 -12.82
C HIS A 250 -8.62 7.20 -12.12
N LEU A 251 -8.80 6.67 -10.91
CA LEU A 251 -10.05 6.84 -10.14
C LEU A 251 -10.20 8.27 -9.60
N MET A 252 -9.12 8.85 -9.08
CA MET A 252 -9.13 10.22 -8.53
C MET A 252 -9.40 11.30 -9.58
N LYS A 253 -9.04 11.06 -10.84
CA LYS A 253 -9.30 11.98 -11.97
C LYS A 253 -10.65 11.79 -12.63
N SER A 254 -11.37 10.73 -12.29
CA SER A 254 -12.67 10.41 -12.91
C SER A 254 -13.77 11.31 -12.34
N ALA A 255 -14.64 11.81 -13.22
CA ALA A 255 -15.87 12.52 -12.83
C ALA A 255 -16.86 11.58 -12.09
N ASP A 256 -16.86 10.28 -12.42
CA ASP A 256 -17.62 9.23 -11.73
C ASP A 256 -16.67 8.08 -11.35
N PRO A 257 -16.04 8.14 -10.16
CA PRO A 257 -15.11 7.11 -9.70
C PRO A 257 -15.75 5.73 -9.57
N ALA A 258 -17.05 5.65 -9.24
CA ALA A 258 -17.75 4.38 -9.12
C ALA A 258 -17.95 3.72 -10.50
N ALA A 259 -18.31 4.50 -11.53
CA ALA A 259 -18.40 3.99 -12.90
C ALA A 259 -17.03 3.58 -13.45
N ALA A 260 -15.99 4.40 -13.22
CA ALA A 260 -14.62 4.07 -13.63
C ALA A 260 -14.13 2.75 -13.00
N LEU A 261 -14.42 2.54 -11.71
CA LEU A 261 -14.08 1.32 -11.01
C LEU A 261 -14.82 0.10 -11.57
N ARG A 262 -16.14 0.22 -11.83
CA ARG A 262 -16.92 -0.84 -12.51
C ARG A 262 -16.32 -1.18 -13.88
N ALA A 263 -15.96 -0.18 -14.67
CA ALA A 263 -15.37 -0.37 -16.00
C ALA A 263 -14.02 -1.12 -15.98
N LEU A 264 -13.25 -1.04 -14.91
CA LEU A 264 -12.03 -1.83 -14.74
C LEU A 264 -12.33 -3.32 -14.47
N ARG A 265 -13.50 -3.64 -13.90
CA ARG A 265 -13.87 -5.00 -13.47
C ARG A 265 -14.67 -5.78 -14.52
N THR A 266 -15.46 -5.11 -15.34
CA THR A 266 -16.33 -5.69 -16.35
C THR A 266 -15.78 -5.51 -17.76
#